data_0a6b98efff1f8a51c3f7e86e02892750
#
_entry.id   0a6b98efff1f8a51c3f7e86e02892750
#
_cell.length_a   1.000
_cell.length_b   1.000
_cell.length_c   1.000
_cell.angle_alpha   90.00
_cell.angle_beta   90.00
_cell.angle_gamma   90.00
#
_symmetry.space_group_name_H-M   'P 1'
#
loop_
_entity.id
_entity.type
_entity.pdbx_description
1 polymer ?
#
loop_
_entity_poly.entity_id
_entity_poly.type
_entity_poly.pdbx_seq_one_letter_code
_entity_poly.pdbx_strand_id
1 'polypeptide(L)'
;MKTDDRVALDEWYAVETAAAVTAAPVVTRLLGQDIVCDRLPDGAPRVREGLADGFGPPLPVRERYGCLWTTLGHPNRDVIAITEADEPDRRHVPCGWVKMRTSGPRVVENFLDMAHFPFVHTDILGAEPNTEVPAYASEIRRDVDEVWATNCSFFQPRIAATETQGDFVRLTYRVPSPFVVMLYRVCPSAPDRLDAIALFIQPMEEELCRAQPVMYLVDSCSTHTALLNFEQVIFLQDRIIVENQRPLRLPLEPRHEIPTRADKSSVVYRRWLKEKGLRFGTVGHG
;
A
#
# COMPACT_ATOMS: atom_id res chain seq x y z
N MET A 1 6.64 22.16 1.12
CA MET A 1 5.60 23.05 0.54
C MET A 1 4.53 22.13 -0.06
N LYS A 2 3.25 22.40 0.16
CA LYS A 2 2.11 21.65 -0.42
C LYS A 2 2.25 21.54 -1.93
N THR A 3 2.01 20.36 -2.48
CA THR A 3 2.04 20.15 -3.93
C THR A 3 0.90 20.88 -4.65
N ASP A 4 1.08 21.16 -5.93
CA ASP A 4 0.03 21.63 -6.85
C ASP A 4 -0.51 20.52 -7.77
N ASP A 5 -0.04 19.29 -7.58
CA ASP A 5 -0.49 18.13 -8.34
C ASP A 5 -1.92 17.74 -7.99
N ARG A 6 -2.85 18.07 -8.90
CA ARG A 6 -4.29 17.84 -8.69
C ARG A 6 -4.63 16.35 -8.58
N VAL A 7 -3.94 15.50 -9.32
CA VAL A 7 -4.17 14.04 -9.25
C VAL A 7 -3.85 13.53 -7.85
N ALA A 8 -2.73 13.99 -7.27
CA ALA A 8 -2.38 13.62 -5.90
C ALA A 8 -3.31 14.29 -4.87
N LEU A 9 -3.65 15.58 -5.04
CA LEU A 9 -4.51 16.29 -4.08
C LEU A 9 -5.91 15.70 -3.98
N ASP A 10 -6.46 15.18 -5.08
CA ASP A 10 -7.84 14.69 -5.18
C ASP A 10 -7.98 13.19 -4.85
N GLU A 11 -6.95 12.53 -4.28
CA GLU A 11 -7.03 11.16 -3.75
C GLU A 11 -7.32 11.14 -2.25
N TRP A 12 -7.85 10.00 -1.76
CA TRP A 12 -7.98 9.72 -0.34
C TRP A 12 -6.75 9.00 0.21
N TYR A 13 -6.30 9.43 1.39
CA TYR A 13 -5.12 8.87 2.06
C TYR A 13 -5.45 8.43 3.47
N ALA A 14 -5.07 7.22 3.85
CA ALA A 14 -4.98 6.85 5.26
C ALA A 14 -3.85 7.66 5.90
N VAL A 15 -4.16 8.36 6.99
CA VAL A 15 -3.21 9.30 7.62
C VAL A 15 -2.94 9.00 9.08
N GLU A 16 -3.73 8.19 9.74
CA GLU A 16 -3.46 7.70 11.09
C GLU A 16 -4.34 6.48 11.40
N THR A 17 -3.86 5.64 12.32
CA THR A 17 -4.67 4.56 12.89
C THR A 17 -5.77 5.16 13.76
N ALA A 18 -7.02 4.79 13.53
CA ALA A 18 -8.19 5.40 14.21
C ALA A 18 -8.11 5.26 15.75
N ALA A 19 -7.61 4.12 16.25
CA ALA A 19 -7.45 3.87 17.67
C ALA A 19 -6.33 4.72 18.32
N ALA A 20 -5.36 5.22 17.53
CA ALA A 20 -4.28 6.08 18.03
C ALA A 20 -4.70 7.56 18.14
N VAL A 21 -5.82 7.95 17.50
CA VAL A 21 -6.30 9.33 17.51
C VAL A 21 -7.23 9.55 18.69
N THR A 22 -6.83 10.44 19.58
CA THR A 22 -7.57 10.86 20.77
C THR A 22 -7.91 12.36 20.71
N ALA A 23 -8.36 12.95 21.82
CA ALA A 23 -8.52 14.41 21.93
C ALA A 23 -7.16 15.15 21.87
N ALA A 24 -6.04 14.47 22.18
CA ALA A 24 -4.71 15.04 21.99
C ALA A 24 -4.35 15.05 20.50
N PRO A 25 -3.92 16.20 19.94
CA PRO A 25 -3.64 16.33 18.53
C PRO A 25 -2.39 15.52 18.12
N VAL A 26 -2.51 14.77 17.03
CA VAL A 26 -1.41 14.07 16.37
C VAL A 26 -1.06 14.81 15.09
N VAL A 27 0.19 15.30 15.01
CA VAL A 27 0.68 16.01 13.82
C VAL A 27 1.33 15.00 12.87
N THR A 28 0.96 15.07 11.61
CA THR A 28 1.59 14.32 10.54
C THR A 28 1.70 15.19 9.27
N ARG A 29 2.20 14.62 8.17
CA ARG A 29 2.41 15.38 6.93
C ARG A 29 1.83 14.62 5.74
N LEU A 30 1.13 15.31 4.87
CA LEU A 30 0.53 14.76 3.66
C LEU A 30 0.84 15.68 2.48
N LEU A 31 1.48 15.14 1.42
CA LEU A 31 1.77 15.86 0.18
C LEU A 31 2.46 17.22 0.41
N GLY A 32 3.41 17.28 1.35
CA GLY A 32 4.14 18.49 1.71
C GLY A 32 3.39 19.44 2.65
N GLN A 33 2.15 19.14 3.04
CA GLN A 33 1.33 19.90 3.98
C GLN A 33 1.29 19.22 5.35
N ASP A 34 1.56 19.94 6.43
CA ASP A 34 1.31 19.45 7.78
C ASP A 34 -0.20 19.38 8.02
N ILE A 35 -0.64 18.28 8.61
CA ILE A 35 -2.03 18.05 9.00
C ILE A 35 -2.10 17.59 10.45
N VAL A 36 -3.22 17.84 11.09
CA VAL A 36 -3.45 17.51 12.49
C VAL A 36 -4.71 16.66 12.63
N CYS A 37 -4.56 15.51 13.21
CA CYS A 37 -5.64 14.56 13.51
C CYS A 37 -5.97 14.60 14.99
N ASP A 38 -7.23 14.79 15.35
CA ASP A 38 -7.72 14.71 16.73
C ASP A 38 -9.19 14.21 16.76
N ARG A 39 -9.75 14.07 17.95
CA ARG A 39 -11.19 13.80 18.11
C ARG A 39 -11.85 14.95 18.85
N LEU A 40 -13.05 15.25 18.40
CA LEU A 40 -13.95 16.19 19.08
C LEU A 40 -14.45 15.60 20.42
N PRO A 41 -15.04 16.41 21.32
CA PRO A 41 -15.59 15.92 22.60
C PRO A 41 -16.65 14.84 22.47
N ASP A 42 -17.38 14.80 21.36
CA ASP A 42 -18.38 13.77 21.03
C ASP A 42 -17.76 12.48 20.43
N GLY A 43 -16.42 12.43 20.31
CA GLY A 43 -15.68 11.32 19.74
C GLY A 43 -15.53 11.35 18.22
N ALA A 44 -16.15 12.28 17.51
CA ALA A 44 -16.04 12.38 16.07
C ALA A 44 -14.60 12.70 15.63
N PRO A 45 -14.05 12.01 14.60
CA PRO A 45 -12.72 12.28 14.10
C PRO A 45 -12.67 13.62 13.37
N ARG A 46 -11.57 14.33 13.53
CA ARG A 46 -11.30 15.58 12.85
C ARG A 46 -9.91 15.61 12.30
N VAL A 47 -9.75 16.09 11.06
CA VAL A 47 -8.47 16.39 10.43
C VAL A 47 -8.48 17.84 9.98
N ARG A 48 -7.39 18.56 10.21
CA ARG A 48 -7.23 19.99 9.84
C ARG A 48 -5.88 20.23 9.19
N GLU A 49 -5.78 21.25 8.37
CA GLU A 49 -4.45 21.74 7.95
C GLU A 49 -3.68 22.23 9.18
N GLY A 50 -2.40 21.88 9.26
CA GLY A 50 -1.46 22.45 10.23
C GLY A 50 -0.93 23.78 9.71
N LEU A 51 -0.94 24.81 10.54
CA LEU A 51 -0.38 26.13 10.26
C LEU A 51 0.69 26.46 11.28
N ALA A 52 1.62 27.36 10.94
CA ALA A 52 2.68 27.80 11.86
C ALA A 52 2.11 28.38 13.17
N ASP A 53 0.97 29.09 13.07
CA ASP A 53 0.35 29.80 14.18
C ASP A 53 -0.93 29.09 14.70
N GLY A 54 -1.10 27.78 14.44
CA GLY A 54 -2.24 27.01 14.92
C GLY A 54 -2.82 26.03 13.93
N PHE A 55 -4.15 26.01 13.81
CA PHE A 55 -4.87 25.05 12.98
C PHE A 55 -5.67 25.75 11.88
N GLY A 56 -5.54 25.26 10.67
CA GLY A 56 -6.31 25.70 9.52
C GLY A 56 -7.73 25.12 9.46
N PRO A 57 -8.39 25.27 8.31
CA PRO A 57 -9.74 24.75 8.10
C PRO A 57 -9.80 23.23 8.22
N PRO A 58 -10.98 22.68 8.56
CA PRO A 58 -11.19 21.26 8.57
C PRO A 58 -11.07 20.67 7.16
N LEU A 59 -10.48 19.50 7.07
CA LEU A 59 -10.39 18.68 5.87
C LEU A 59 -11.50 17.62 5.87
N PRO A 60 -11.92 17.11 4.70
CA PRO A 60 -12.79 15.95 4.63
C PRO A 60 -12.18 14.77 5.38
N VAL A 61 -12.98 14.06 6.18
CA VAL A 61 -12.51 12.91 6.95
C VAL A 61 -13.48 11.74 6.81
N ARG A 62 -12.91 10.53 6.76
CA ARG A 62 -13.61 9.25 6.87
C ARG A 62 -12.87 8.37 7.86
N GLU A 63 -13.60 7.58 8.63
CA GLU A 63 -13.03 6.52 9.45
C GLU A 63 -13.43 5.18 8.83
N ARG A 64 -12.45 4.50 8.20
CA ARG A 64 -12.64 3.20 7.55
C ARG A 64 -11.37 2.34 7.69
N TYR A 65 -11.56 1.04 7.71
CA TYR A 65 -10.45 0.08 7.71
C TYR A 65 -9.46 0.29 8.86
N GLY A 66 -9.97 0.74 10.03
CA GLY A 66 -9.14 1.03 11.20
C GLY A 66 -8.25 2.27 11.08
N CYS A 67 -8.45 3.09 10.04
CA CYS A 67 -7.69 4.31 9.79
C CYS A 67 -8.60 5.52 9.62
N LEU A 68 -8.04 6.70 9.93
CA LEU A 68 -8.58 7.97 9.46
C LEU A 68 -8.06 8.24 8.04
N TRP A 69 -8.98 8.60 7.15
CA TRP A 69 -8.71 8.97 5.77
C TRP A 69 -9.05 10.41 5.56
N THR A 70 -8.19 11.12 4.83
CA THR A 70 -8.41 12.52 4.44
C THR A 70 -7.92 12.77 3.02
N THR A 71 -8.26 13.94 2.51
CA THR A 71 -7.83 14.44 1.20
C THR A 71 -7.48 15.93 1.33
N LEU A 72 -6.58 16.43 0.49
CA LEU A 72 -6.24 17.85 0.40
C LEU A 72 -6.93 18.56 -0.77
N GLY A 73 -7.74 17.83 -1.53
CA GLY A 73 -8.46 18.31 -2.70
C GLY A 73 -9.93 17.92 -2.70
N HIS A 74 -10.45 17.59 -3.87
CA HIS A 74 -11.86 17.28 -4.12
C HIS A 74 -11.96 15.93 -4.86
N PRO A 75 -11.87 14.80 -4.14
CA PRO A 75 -11.95 13.49 -4.78
C PRO A 75 -13.32 13.27 -5.44
N ASN A 76 -13.31 12.69 -6.61
CA ASN A 76 -14.52 12.36 -7.37
C ASN A 76 -15.15 11.02 -6.97
N ARG A 77 -14.51 10.28 -6.07
CA ARG A 77 -14.97 9.01 -5.51
C ARG A 77 -14.74 8.98 -3.98
N ASP A 78 -15.44 8.11 -3.28
CA ASP A 78 -15.20 7.89 -1.84
C ASP A 78 -13.93 7.02 -1.64
N VAL A 79 -13.57 6.81 -0.37
CA VAL A 79 -12.49 5.88 0.00
C VAL A 79 -12.73 4.53 -0.67
N ILE A 80 -11.65 3.92 -1.17
CA ILE A 80 -11.68 2.62 -1.86
C ILE A 80 -12.54 1.59 -1.12
N ALA A 81 -13.19 0.70 -1.86
CA ALA A 81 -13.92 -0.42 -1.29
C ALA A 81 -12.98 -1.63 -1.07
N ILE A 82 -13.01 -2.18 0.15
CA ILE A 82 -12.36 -3.44 0.53
C ILE A 82 -13.46 -4.34 1.10
N THR A 83 -14.01 -5.19 0.26
CA THR A 83 -15.15 -6.05 0.61
C THR A 83 -14.82 -7.04 1.71
N GLU A 84 -13.58 -7.50 1.76
CA GLU A 84 -13.06 -8.41 2.77
C GLU A 84 -13.05 -7.79 4.18
N ALA A 85 -12.93 -6.46 4.28
CA ALA A 85 -12.98 -5.76 5.56
C ALA A 85 -14.36 -5.77 6.22
N ASP A 86 -15.42 -5.98 5.43
CA ASP A 86 -16.81 -6.00 5.89
C ASP A 86 -17.27 -7.42 6.27
N GLU A 87 -16.46 -8.46 6.02
CA GLU A 87 -16.77 -9.83 6.40
C GLU A 87 -16.53 -10.04 7.91
N PRO A 88 -17.56 -10.42 8.71
CA PRO A 88 -17.50 -10.39 10.17
C PRO A 88 -16.57 -11.46 10.79
N ASP A 89 -16.22 -12.49 10.05
CA ASP A 89 -15.34 -13.59 10.48
C ASP A 89 -13.86 -13.37 10.11
N ARG A 90 -13.55 -12.23 9.51
CA ARG A 90 -12.16 -11.90 9.20
C ARG A 90 -11.46 -11.19 10.35
N ARG A 91 -10.22 -11.57 10.53
CA ARG A 91 -9.31 -10.87 11.41
C ARG A 91 -8.76 -9.65 10.70
N HIS A 92 -8.96 -8.50 11.30
CA HIS A 92 -8.37 -7.24 10.89
C HIS A 92 -7.08 -7.01 11.68
N VAL A 93 -5.94 -7.02 10.99
CA VAL A 93 -4.61 -6.92 11.62
C VAL A 93 -3.83 -5.75 11.00
N PRO A 94 -3.94 -4.53 11.55
CA PRO A 94 -3.10 -3.41 11.17
C PRO A 94 -1.69 -3.62 11.73
N CYS A 95 -0.66 -3.56 10.85
CA CYS A 95 0.71 -3.94 11.19
C CYS A 95 1.59 -2.76 11.65
N GLY A 96 1.01 -1.57 11.75
CA GLY A 96 1.69 -0.35 12.17
C GLY A 96 2.34 0.41 11.02
N TRP A 97 2.63 1.69 11.26
CA TRP A 97 3.19 2.60 10.28
C TRP A 97 4.72 2.45 10.19
N VAL A 98 5.23 2.27 9.00
CA VAL A 98 6.66 2.24 8.71
C VAL A 98 7.01 3.44 7.82
N LYS A 99 7.89 4.30 8.32
CA LYS A 99 8.38 5.47 7.59
C LYS A 99 9.57 5.08 6.70
N MET A 100 9.59 5.55 5.45
CA MET A 100 10.60 5.20 4.44
C MET A 100 11.04 6.42 3.66
N ARG A 101 12.34 6.52 3.38
CA ARG A 101 12.94 7.55 2.51
C ARG A 101 12.92 7.10 1.06
N THR A 102 11.72 7.12 0.50
CA THR A 102 11.42 6.82 -0.90
C THR A 102 10.07 7.43 -1.26
N SER A 103 9.73 7.50 -2.52
CA SER A 103 8.39 7.96 -2.93
C SER A 103 7.31 6.91 -2.69
N GLY A 104 6.08 7.35 -2.46
CA GLY A 104 4.95 6.43 -2.32
C GLY A 104 4.76 5.49 -3.51
N PRO A 105 4.82 5.98 -4.77
CA PRO A 105 4.73 5.12 -5.95
C PRO A 105 5.82 4.03 -6.04
N ARG A 106 7.02 4.26 -5.52
CA ARG A 106 8.06 3.21 -5.44
C ARG A 106 7.66 2.07 -4.49
N VAL A 107 6.99 2.40 -3.40
CA VAL A 107 6.51 1.39 -2.45
C VAL A 107 5.40 0.55 -3.08
N VAL A 108 4.48 1.15 -3.84
CA VAL A 108 3.46 0.41 -4.61
C VAL A 108 4.13 -0.52 -5.64
N GLU A 109 5.12 -0.01 -6.37
CA GLU A 109 5.84 -0.80 -7.36
C GLU A 109 6.57 -2.00 -6.74
N ASN A 110 7.26 -1.81 -5.61
CA ASN A 110 7.91 -2.90 -4.89
C ASN A 110 6.89 -3.97 -4.44
N PHE A 111 5.72 -3.55 -3.95
CA PHE A 111 4.68 -4.49 -3.56
C PHE A 111 4.11 -5.30 -4.75
N LEU A 112 4.16 -4.76 -5.97
CA LEU A 112 3.74 -5.44 -7.20
C LEU A 112 4.79 -6.39 -7.78
N ASP A 113 6.04 -6.29 -7.33
CA ASP A 113 7.14 -7.10 -7.82
C ASP A 113 7.20 -8.45 -7.10
N MET A 114 7.27 -9.54 -7.87
CA MET A 114 7.47 -10.90 -7.36
C MET A 114 8.92 -11.37 -7.54
N ALA A 115 9.70 -10.71 -8.39
CA ALA A 115 11.05 -11.18 -8.72
C ALA A 115 12.03 -11.03 -7.55
N HIS A 116 11.77 -10.12 -6.62
CA HIS A 116 12.61 -9.93 -5.44
C HIS A 116 12.39 -10.99 -4.33
N PHE A 117 11.28 -11.73 -4.37
CA PHE A 117 10.89 -12.68 -3.31
C PHE A 117 12.01 -13.65 -2.89
N PRO A 118 12.66 -14.38 -3.80
CA PRO A 118 13.67 -15.36 -3.43
C PRO A 118 14.98 -14.72 -2.93
N PHE A 119 15.18 -13.42 -3.14
CA PHE A 119 16.41 -12.71 -2.81
C PHE A 119 16.26 -11.83 -1.57
N VAL A 120 15.13 -11.15 -1.43
CA VAL A 120 14.85 -10.21 -0.32
C VAL A 120 14.13 -10.94 0.81
N HIS A 121 13.18 -11.81 0.48
CA HIS A 121 12.38 -12.60 1.42
C HIS A 121 12.74 -14.09 1.38
N THR A 122 14.04 -14.37 1.30
CA THR A 122 14.56 -15.74 1.24
C THR A 122 14.00 -16.58 2.39
N ASP A 123 13.59 -17.81 2.07
CA ASP A 123 12.97 -18.76 2.99
C ASP A 123 11.63 -18.33 3.60
N ILE A 124 11.04 -17.22 3.10
CA ILE A 124 9.71 -16.74 3.47
C ILE A 124 8.80 -16.76 2.24
N LEU A 125 8.98 -15.78 1.32
CA LEU A 125 8.14 -15.63 0.12
C LEU A 125 8.76 -16.22 -1.14
N GLY A 126 10.02 -16.68 -1.07
CA GLY A 126 10.72 -17.32 -2.18
C GLY A 126 11.97 -18.03 -1.71
N ALA A 127 12.48 -18.98 -2.51
CA ALA A 127 13.73 -19.68 -2.27
C ALA A 127 14.29 -20.29 -3.58
N GLU A 128 15.62 -20.42 -3.65
CA GLU A 128 16.25 -21.20 -4.70
C GLU A 128 15.80 -22.68 -4.62
N PRO A 129 15.66 -23.37 -5.76
CA PRO A 129 15.95 -22.93 -7.13
C PRO A 129 14.77 -22.19 -7.81
N ASN A 130 13.67 -21.91 -7.13
CA ASN A 130 12.44 -21.33 -7.69
C ASN A 130 12.55 -19.78 -7.75
N THR A 131 13.40 -19.26 -8.63
CA THR A 131 13.66 -17.82 -8.74
C THR A 131 12.97 -17.14 -9.93
N GLU A 132 12.40 -17.94 -10.85
CA GLU A 132 11.71 -17.40 -12.02
C GLU A 132 10.27 -17.02 -11.70
N VAL A 133 9.83 -15.84 -12.16
CA VAL A 133 8.43 -15.41 -12.09
C VAL A 133 7.66 -16.06 -13.24
N PRO A 134 6.66 -16.92 -12.97
CA PRO A 134 5.81 -17.48 -14.00
C PRO A 134 5.06 -16.40 -14.78
N ALA A 135 4.68 -16.70 -16.02
CA ALA A 135 3.92 -15.77 -16.84
C ALA A 135 2.57 -15.45 -16.19
N TYR A 136 2.25 -14.15 -16.09
CA TYR A 136 1.02 -13.65 -15.53
C TYR A 136 0.38 -12.56 -16.40
N ALA A 137 -0.86 -12.16 -16.14
CA ALA A 137 -1.54 -11.08 -16.82
C ALA A 137 -1.53 -9.81 -15.98
N SER A 138 -1.38 -8.64 -16.62
CA SER A 138 -1.59 -7.36 -15.97
C SER A 138 -2.24 -6.37 -16.93
N GLU A 139 -3.22 -5.61 -16.43
CA GLU A 139 -4.05 -4.71 -17.21
C GLU A 139 -4.52 -3.50 -16.41
N ILE A 140 -4.91 -2.44 -17.11
CA ILE A 140 -5.69 -1.34 -16.54
C ILE A 140 -7.16 -1.66 -16.82
N ARG A 141 -7.95 -1.90 -15.79
CA ARG A 141 -9.40 -2.05 -15.88
C ARG A 141 -10.03 -0.68 -15.97
N ARG A 142 -10.47 -0.31 -17.17
CA ARG A 142 -10.94 1.04 -17.49
C ARG A 142 -12.30 1.39 -16.90
N ASP A 143 -13.13 0.38 -16.67
CA ASP A 143 -14.46 0.51 -16.05
C ASP A 143 -14.41 0.96 -14.60
N VAL A 144 -13.37 0.57 -13.86
CA VAL A 144 -13.15 0.93 -12.45
C VAL A 144 -11.93 1.83 -12.24
N ASP A 145 -11.15 2.09 -13.31
CA ASP A 145 -9.90 2.86 -13.28
C ASP A 145 -8.89 2.32 -12.24
N GLU A 146 -8.58 1.04 -12.34
CA GLU A 146 -7.67 0.31 -11.45
C GLU A 146 -6.65 -0.52 -12.24
N VAL A 147 -5.49 -0.78 -11.64
CA VAL A 147 -4.53 -1.76 -12.16
C VAL A 147 -4.74 -3.11 -11.50
N TRP A 148 -4.76 -4.15 -12.31
CA TRP A 148 -4.87 -5.53 -11.86
C TRP A 148 -3.74 -6.38 -12.43
N ALA A 149 -3.19 -7.29 -11.58
CA ALA A 149 -2.34 -8.38 -12.03
C ALA A 149 -2.97 -9.70 -11.58
N THR A 150 -3.23 -10.59 -12.55
CA THR A 150 -3.98 -11.83 -12.35
C THR A 150 -3.20 -13.02 -12.88
N ASN A 151 -3.59 -14.23 -12.46
CA ASN A 151 -2.85 -15.46 -12.76
C ASN A 151 -1.40 -15.42 -12.28
N CYS A 152 -1.13 -14.62 -11.24
CA CYS A 152 0.17 -14.61 -10.60
C CYS A 152 0.32 -15.88 -9.75
N SER A 153 1.54 -16.42 -9.73
CA SER A 153 1.91 -17.51 -8.81
C SER A 153 3.38 -17.42 -8.49
N PHE A 154 3.74 -17.80 -7.28
CA PHE A 154 5.14 -17.89 -6.88
C PHE A 154 5.29 -19.01 -5.83
N PHE A 155 6.46 -19.70 -5.86
CA PHE A 155 6.77 -20.65 -4.82
C PHE A 155 7.10 -19.92 -3.52
N GLN A 156 6.35 -20.20 -2.46
CA GLN A 156 6.57 -19.63 -1.14
C GLN A 156 6.94 -20.75 -0.16
N PRO A 157 8.13 -20.72 0.46
CA PRO A 157 8.52 -21.67 1.50
C PRO A 157 7.62 -21.62 2.73
N ARG A 158 7.01 -20.45 3.00
CA ARG A 158 6.08 -20.23 4.11
C ARG A 158 4.79 -19.60 3.58
N ILE A 159 3.75 -20.41 3.46
CA ILE A 159 2.44 -19.95 2.96
C ILE A 159 1.59 -19.26 4.04
N ALA A 160 1.94 -19.41 5.30
CA ALA A 160 1.31 -18.73 6.45
C ALA A 160 2.32 -18.57 7.61
N ALA A 161 1.96 -17.76 8.60
CA ALA A 161 2.81 -17.50 9.77
C ALA A 161 3.21 -18.78 10.54
N THR A 162 2.36 -19.81 10.51
CA THR A 162 2.55 -21.08 11.21
C THR A 162 2.90 -22.26 10.31
N GLU A 163 2.84 -22.09 8.99
CA GLU A 163 3.11 -23.17 8.03
C GLU A 163 4.56 -23.12 7.53
N THR A 164 5.17 -24.31 7.44
CA THR A 164 6.57 -24.48 7.01
C THR A 164 6.72 -25.33 5.75
N GLN A 165 5.63 -25.91 5.25
CA GLN A 165 5.65 -26.65 3.99
C GLN A 165 5.38 -25.68 2.84
N GLY A 166 6.40 -25.46 1.98
CA GLY A 166 6.28 -24.56 0.83
C GLY A 166 5.39 -25.11 -0.27
N ASP A 167 4.74 -24.20 -0.99
CA ASP A 167 3.92 -24.51 -2.17
C ASP A 167 3.89 -23.32 -3.14
N PHE A 168 3.36 -23.54 -4.35
CA PHE A 168 3.04 -22.49 -5.29
C PHE A 168 1.74 -21.79 -4.89
N VAL A 169 1.86 -20.56 -4.40
CA VAL A 169 0.74 -19.74 -3.97
C VAL A 169 0.21 -18.93 -5.15
N ARG A 170 -1.10 -18.99 -5.37
CA ARG A 170 -1.80 -18.14 -6.36
C ARG A 170 -2.04 -16.76 -5.76
N LEU A 171 -1.66 -15.73 -6.53
CA LEU A 171 -1.71 -14.34 -6.13
C LEU A 171 -2.52 -13.53 -7.14
N THR A 172 -3.18 -12.49 -6.65
CA THR A 172 -3.81 -11.46 -7.48
C THR A 172 -3.50 -10.10 -6.85
N TYR A 173 -3.02 -9.15 -7.65
CA TYR A 173 -2.78 -7.79 -7.18
C TYR A 173 -3.82 -6.84 -7.74
N ARG A 174 -4.18 -5.86 -6.95
CA ARG A 174 -5.09 -4.77 -7.29
C ARG A 174 -4.50 -3.44 -6.80
N VAL A 175 -4.48 -2.43 -7.66
CA VAL A 175 -4.11 -1.05 -7.31
C VAL A 175 -5.35 -0.18 -7.53
N PRO A 176 -6.16 0.04 -6.49
CA PRO A 176 -7.42 0.78 -6.61
C PRO A 176 -7.24 2.30 -6.58
N SER A 177 -6.08 2.78 -6.11
CA SER A 177 -5.68 4.20 -6.15
C SER A 177 -4.15 4.30 -6.25
N PRO A 178 -3.60 5.43 -6.71
CA PRO A 178 -2.15 5.57 -6.89
C PRO A 178 -1.30 5.25 -5.66
N PHE A 179 -1.88 5.33 -4.46
CA PHE A 179 -1.19 5.16 -3.19
C PHE A 179 -1.78 4.03 -2.32
N VAL A 180 -2.54 3.13 -2.96
CA VAL A 180 -3.04 1.93 -2.30
C VAL A 180 -2.83 0.73 -3.21
N VAL A 181 -2.26 -0.33 -2.67
CA VAL A 181 -2.12 -1.60 -3.37
C VAL A 181 -2.62 -2.74 -2.48
N MET A 182 -3.19 -3.76 -3.10
CA MET A 182 -3.73 -4.92 -2.42
C MET A 182 -3.18 -6.20 -3.06
N LEU A 183 -2.95 -7.18 -2.22
CA LEU A 183 -2.64 -8.54 -2.59
C LEU A 183 -3.75 -9.46 -2.09
N TYR A 184 -4.26 -10.29 -2.97
CA TYR A 184 -5.15 -11.41 -2.64
C TYR A 184 -4.39 -12.71 -2.82
N ARG A 185 -4.50 -13.60 -1.83
CA ARG A 185 -3.94 -14.96 -1.90
C ARG A 185 -4.97 -15.97 -1.41
N VAL A 186 -4.90 -17.20 -1.90
CA VAL A 186 -5.74 -18.27 -1.39
C VAL A 186 -5.45 -18.49 0.08
N CYS A 187 -6.50 -18.51 0.91
CA CYS A 187 -6.36 -18.78 2.32
C CYS A 187 -6.00 -20.27 2.54
N PRO A 188 -4.89 -20.61 3.22
CA PRO A 188 -4.51 -22.02 3.44
C PRO A 188 -5.55 -22.83 4.21
N SER A 189 -6.21 -22.22 5.19
CA SER A 189 -7.25 -22.89 6.02
C SER A 189 -8.64 -22.90 5.39
N ALA A 190 -8.87 -22.15 4.30
CA ALA A 190 -10.14 -22.03 3.59
C ALA A 190 -9.89 -21.82 2.09
N PRO A 191 -9.59 -22.88 1.31
CA PRO A 191 -9.13 -22.75 -0.09
C PRO A 191 -10.12 -22.08 -1.05
N ASP A 192 -11.39 -21.99 -0.69
CA ASP A 192 -12.43 -21.28 -1.45
C ASP A 192 -12.50 -19.78 -1.15
N ARG A 193 -11.69 -19.30 -0.23
CA ARG A 193 -11.62 -17.88 0.19
C ARG A 193 -10.23 -17.31 -0.04
N LEU A 194 -10.19 -16.00 -0.21
CA LEU A 194 -8.94 -15.25 -0.36
C LEU A 194 -8.66 -14.47 0.92
N ASP A 195 -7.44 -14.55 1.43
CA ASP A 195 -6.91 -13.55 2.33
C ASP A 195 -6.60 -12.28 1.53
N ALA A 196 -6.81 -11.11 2.13
CA ALA A 196 -6.45 -9.84 1.52
C ALA A 196 -5.42 -9.10 2.38
N ILE A 197 -4.40 -8.57 1.75
CA ILE A 197 -3.39 -7.71 2.37
C ILE A 197 -3.43 -6.38 1.63
N ALA A 198 -3.73 -5.30 2.33
CA ALA A 198 -3.73 -3.95 1.80
C ALA A 198 -2.51 -3.20 2.30
N LEU A 199 -1.91 -2.37 1.45
CA LEU A 199 -0.87 -1.43 1.82
C LEU A 199 -1.39 -0.02 1.60
N PHE A 200 -1.58 0.72 2.70
CA PHE A 200 -1.98 2.13 2.69
C PHE A 200 -0.75 3.01 2.76
N ILE A 201 -0.53 3.84 1.76
CA ILE A 201 0.65 4.69 1.66
C ILE A 201 0.25 6.14 1.85
N GLN A 202 0.88 6.79 2.83
CA GLN A 202 0.79 8.21 3.05
C GLN A 202 2.05 8.89 2.49
N PRO A 203 1.96 9.56 1.34
CA PRO A 203 3.06 10.33 0.79
C PRO A 203 3.23 11.62 1.62
N MET A 204 4.36 11.74 2.31
CA MET A 204 4.64 12.90 3.16
C MET A 204 5.34 14.01 2.37
N GLU A 205 6.37 13.63 1.60
CA GLU A 205 7.13 14.47 0.68
C GLU A 205 7.36 13.68 -0.63
N GLU A 206 7.97 14.30 -1.62
CA GLU A 206 8.31 13.65 -2.90
C GLU A 206 9.12 12.35 -2.73
N GLU A 207 10.01 12.33 -1.74
CA GLU A 207 10.94 11.23 -1.46
C GLU A 207 10.84 10.74 -0.02
N LEU A 208 9.68 10.94 0.61
CA LEU A 208 9.40 10.50 1.96
C LEU A 208 7.95 10.07 2.07
N CYS A 209 7.72 8.84 2.49
CA CYS A 209 6.38 8.34 2.79
C CYS A 209 6.36 7.52 4.08
N ARG A 210 5.17 7.18 4.53
CA ARG A 210 4.97 6.06 5.46
C ARG A 210 3.88 5.15 4.92
N ALA A 211 3.97 3.89 5.23
CA ALA A 211 2.98 2.91 4.80
C ALA A 211 2.57 2.02 5.96
N GLN A 212 1.32 1.57 5.90
CA GLN A 212 0.74 0.66 6.87
C GLN A 212 0.21 -0.56 6.15
N PRO A 213 0.85 -1.74 6.30
CA PRO A 213 0.26 -3.00 5.91
C PRO A 213 -0.94 -3.31 6.81
N VAL A 214 -2.02 -3.81 6.21
CA VAL A 214 -3.23 -4.23 6.91
C VAL A 214 -3.69 -5.55 6.33
N MET A 215 -3.81 -6.57 7.17
CA MET A 215 -4.25 -7.89 6.73
C MET A 215 -5.72 -8.13 7.11
N TYR A 216 -6.47 -8.74 6.19
CA TYR A 216 -7.85 -9.23 6.37
C TYR A 216 -7.83 -10.74 6.14
N LEU A 217 -7.68 -11.52 7.23
CA LEU A 217 -7.37 -12.94 7.18
C LEU A 217 -8.51 -13.81 7.68
N VAL A 218 -8.70 -14.95 7.02
CA VAL A 218 -9.53 -16.07 7.52
C VAL A 218 -8.63 -17.02 8.32
N ASP A 219 -7.99 -16.52 9.34
CA ASP A 219 -7.07 -17.29 10.20
C ASP A 219 -7.61 -17.33 11.63
N SER A 220 -7.99 -18.52 12.10
CA SER A 220 -8.47 -18.76 13.46
C SER A 220 -7.38 -19.33 14.40
N CYS A 221 -6.20 -19.68 13.87
CA CYS A 221 -5.20 -20.46 14.61
C CYS A 221 -4.00 -19.64 15.07
N SER A 222 -3.55 -18.65 14.26
CA SER A 222 -2.36 -17.86 14.59
C SER A 222 -2.63 -16.86 15.71
N THR A 223 -1.64 -16.63 16.57
CA THR A 223 -1.72 -15.53 17.54
C THR A 223 -1.60 -14.18 16.82
N HIS A 224 -2.17 -13.11 17.39
CA HIS A 224 -2.03 -11.77 16.83
C HIS A 224 -0.56 -11.35 16.68
N THR A 225 0.26 -11.65 17.68
CA THR A 225 1.71 -11.37 17.67
C THR A 225 2.44 -12.11 16.55
N ALA A 226 2.08 -13.38 16.28
CA ALA A 226 2.70 -14.14 15.19
C ALA A 226 2.40 -13.52 13.82
N LEU A 227 1.15 -13.09 13.60
CA LEU A 227 0.75 -12.41 12.36
C LEU A 227 1.46 -11.07 12.19
N LEU A 228 1.50 -10.26 13.25
CA LEU A 228 2.23 -8.98 13.22
C LEU A 228 3.71 -9.18 12.91
N ASN A 229 4.37 -10.09 13.60
CA ASN A 229 5.80 -10.33 13.40
C ASN A 229 6.09 -10.82 11.98
N PHE A 230 5.23 -11.71 11.44
CA PHE A 230 5.40 -12.25 10.10
C PHE A 230 5.35 -11.12 9.05
N GLU A 231 4.32 -10.28 9.09
CA GLU A 231 4.15 -9.19 8.13
C GLU A 231 5.21 -8.09 8.31
N GLN A 232 5.53 -7.73 9.56
CA GLN A 232 6.54 -6.71 9.83
C GLN A 232 7.94 -7.12 9.37
N VAL A 233 8.31 -8.40 9.51
CA VAL A 233 9.61 -8.88 9.01
C VAL A 233 9.69 -8.71 7.50
N ILE A 234 8.67 -9.13 6.77
CA ILE A 234 8.61 -8.99 5.30
C ILE A 234 8.73 -7.52 4.92
N PHE A 235 7.88 -6.67 5.48
CA PHE A 235 7.82 -5.27 5.10
C PHE A 235 9.09 -4.46 5.49
N LEU A 236 9.76 -4.84 6.58
CA LEU A 236 11.04 -4.23 6.96
C LEU A 236 12.21 -4.68 6.06
N GLN A 237 12.15 -5.87 5.48
CA GLN A 237 13.09 -6.30 4.45
C GLN A 237 12.92 -5.46 3.17
N ASP A 238 11.69 -5.21 2.74
CA ASP A 238 11.37 -4.32 1.62
C ASP A 238 11.90 -2.90 1.83
N ARG A 239 11.73 -2.37 3.04
CA ARG A 239 12.21 -1.03 3.38
C ARG A 239 13.67 -0.81 3.01
N ILE A 240 14.55 -1.79 3.29
CA ILE A 240 15.98 -1.70 3.00
C ILE A 240 16.21 -1.56 1.49
N ILE A 241 15.42 -2.25 0.68
CA ILE A 241 15.56 -2.24 -0.78
C ILE A 241 15.04 -0.93 -1.36
N VAL A 242 13.82 -0.53 -1.02
CA VAL A 242 13.20 0.68 -1.61
C VAL A 242 13.93 1.97 -1.22
N GLU A 243 14.51 2.05 -0.04
CA GLU A 243 15.32 3.20 0.39
C GLU A 243 16.68 3.29 -0.35
N ASN A 244 17.12 2.21 -1.01
CA ASN A 244 18.35 2.14 -1.78
C ASN A 244 18.15 2.20 -3.29
N GLN A 245 16.93 2.13 -3.81
CA GLN A 245 16.66 2.34 -5.24
C GLN A 245 16.97 3.78 -5.67
N ARG A 246 17.46 3.94 -6.89
CA ARG A 246 17.74 5.26 -7.48
C ARG A 246 17.16 5.34 -8.90
N PRO A 247 16.44 6.40 -9.22
CA PRO A 247 16.04 7.52 -8.34
C PRO A 247 15.03 7.08 -7.27
N LEU A 248 14.93 7.85 -6.16
CA LEU A 248 13.96 7.60 -5.09
C LEU A 248 12.51 7.82 -5.54
N ARG A 249 12.29 8.73 -6.50
CA ARG A 249 11.01 8.95 -7.17
C ARG A 249 10.83 7.97 -8.32
N LEU A 250 9.60 7.53 -8.54
CA LEU A 250 9.29 6.53 -9.57
C LEU A 250 9.45 7.11 -10.99
N PRO A 251 10.33 6.58 -11.85
CA PRO A 251 10.40 7.00 -13.25
C PRO A 251 9.18 6.50 -14.03
N LEU A 252 8.49 7.41 -14.71
CA LEU A 252 7.35 7.06 -15.57
C LEU A 252 7.73 6.89 -17.04
N GLU A 253 8.90 7.46 -17.46
CA GLU A 253 9.35 7.35 -18.84
C GLU A 253 10.01 5.99 -19.09
N PRO A 254 9.61 5.31 -20.18
CA PRO A 254 10.33 4.14 -20.68
C PRO A 254 11.80 4.50 -20.92
N ARG A 255 12.72 3.62 -20.56
CA ARG A 255 14.18 3.74 -20.73
C ARG A 255 14.94 4.34 -19.54
N HIS A 256 14.31 4.90 -18.52
CA HIS A 256 15.02 5.20 -17.27
C HIS A 256 15.45 3.92 -16.56
N GLU A 257 14.65 2.89 -16.66
CA GLU A 257 14.92 1.55 -16.14
C GLU A 257 14.53 0.52 -17.21
N ILE A 258 15.23 -0.60 -17.26
CA ILE A 258 15.00 -1.64 -18.26
C ILE A 258 14.12 -2.73 -17.62
N PRO A 259 12.82 -2.80 -17.96
CA PRO A 259 11.94 -3.81 -17.40
C PRO A 259 12.21 -5.19 -18.00
N THR A 260 12.05 -6.22 -17.20
CA THR A 260 12.04 -7.62 -17.59
C THR A 260 10.61 -8.15 -17.77
N ARG A 261 10.45 -9.43 -18.06
CA ARG A 261 9.13 -10.08 -18.14
C ARG A 261 8.44 -10.10 -16.77
N ALA A 262 9.21 -10.13 -15.69
CA ALA A 262 8.71 -10.12 -14.32
C ALA A 262 8.05 -8.79 -13.94
N ASP A 263 8.46 -7.68 -14.56
CA ASP A 263 8.02 -6.32 -14.21
C ASP A 263 6.72 -5.89 -14.91
N LYS A 264 5.93 -6.82 -15.44
CA LYS A 264 4.73 -6.50 -16.22
C LYS A 264 3.73 -5.65 -15.44
N SER A 265 3.49 -5.95 -14.15
CA SER A 265 2.62 -5.16 -13.27
C SER A 265 3.16 -3.75 -13.04
N SER A 266 4.45 -3.61 -12.80
CA SER A 266 5.14 -2.33 -12.64
C SER A 266 5.02 -1.46 -13.89
N VAL A 267 5.23 -2.05 -15.08
CA VAL A 267 5.07 -1.33 -16.37
C VAL A 267 3.63 -0.84 -16.57
N VAL A 268 2.64 -1.67 -16.24
CA VAL A 268 1.22 -1.29 -16.34
C VAL A 268 0.86 -0.21 -15.34
N TYR A 269 1.37 -0.29 -14.10
CA TYR A 269 1.17 0.72 -13.06
C TYR A 269 1.79 2.08 -13.46
N ARG A 270 3.04 2.11 -13.93
CA ARG A 270 3.71 3.34 -14.42
C ARG A 270 2.93 3.97 -15.56
N ARG A 271 2.45 3.17 -16.53
CA ARG A 271 1.62 3.65 -17.63
C ARG A 271 0.32 4.27 -17.12
N TRP A 272 -0.36 3.62 -16.17
CA TRP A 272 -1.59 4.13 -15.57
C TRP A 272 -1.36 5.46 -14.84
N LEU A 273 -0.30 5.59 -14.05
CA LEU A 273 0.07 6.84 -13.39
C LEU A 273 0.36 7.96 -14.39
N LYS A 274 1.07 7.64 -15.48
CA LYS A 274 1.35 8.60 -16.56
C LYS A 274 0.07 9.07 -17.25
N GLU A 275 -0.85 8.16 -17.56
CA GLU A 275 -2.14 8.48 -18.16
C GLU A 275 -3.01 9.33 -17.23
N LYS A 276 -2.95 9.11 -15.90
CA LYS A 276 -3.60 9.97 -14.90
C LYS A 276 -2.94 11.35 -14.79
N GLY A 277 -1.69 11.49 -15.18
CA GLY A 277 -0.92 12.72 -15.03
C GLY A 277 -0.38 12.93 -13.61
N LEU A 278 -0.19 11.85 -12.83
CA LEU A 278 0.40 11.95 -11.50
C LEU A 278 1.86 12.42 -11.58
N ARG A 279 2.19 13.49 -10.86
CA ARG A 279 3.53 14.07 -10.79
C ARG A 279 4.21 13.82 -9.44
N PHE A 280 3.43 13.87 -8.35
CA PHE A 280 3.97 13.74 -6.99
C PHE A 280 4.60 12.36 -6.75
N GLY A 281 5.87 12.35 -6.36
CA GLY A 281 6.64 11.12 -6.14
C GLY A 281 7.12 10.43 -7.40
N THR A 282 7.02 11.09 -8.57
CA THR A 282 7.44 10.55 -9.87
C THR A 282 8.47 11.45 -10.57
N VAL A 283 9.14 10.93 -11.62
CA VAL A 283 10.02 11.68 -12.52
C VAL A 283 9.69 11.35 -13.96
N GLY A 284 9.95 12.29 -14.89
CA GLY A 284 9.76 12.06 -16.33
C GLY A 284 8.52 12.74 -16.90
N HIS A 285 8.04 13.83 -16.31
CA HIS A 285 7.09 14.75 -16.93
C HIS A 285 7.88 15.87 -17.63
N GLY A 286 8.40 15.57 -18.82
CA GLY A 286 9.01 16.55 -19.72
C GLY A 286 8.11 16.82 -20.91
#